data_7fc622d4e216be631564123418ba1210
#
_entry.id   7fc622d4e216be631564123418ba1210
#
_cell.length_a   1.000
_cell.length_b   1.000
_cell.length_c   1.000
_cell.angle_alpha   90.00
_cell.angle_beta   90.00
_cell.angle_gamma   90.00
#
_symmetry.space_group_name_H-M   'P 1'
#
loop_
_entity.id
_entity.type
_entity.pdbx_description
1 polymer ?
#
loop_
_entity_poly.entity_id
_entity_poly.type
_entity_poly.pdbx_seq_one_letter_code
_entity_poly.pdbx_strand_id
1 'polypeptide(L)'
;MPGDNANKALIDSLNGLLADFFALYLKTKNYHWHVAGPQFRDLHLLFDEQATEIFALTDIVGERVRKNGGNTLTSIGAIAAKTSVKDDDRAKVDAMDMVKSLRDDNAALVETIRAVKAAATEAGDNATEGAADDWTDQAQQRVWFLSQILA
;
A
#
# COMPACT_ATOMS: atom_id res chain seq x y z
N MET A 1 28.68 10.74 -6.37
CA MET A 1 28.68 9.29 -6.70
C MET A 1 27.32 8.93 -7.26
N PRO A 2 27.25 8.19 -8.38
CA PRO A 2 25.99 7.70 -8.90
C PRO A 2 25.18 6.91 -7.86
N GLY A 3 25.88 6.15 -6.98
CA GLY A 3 25.25 5.40 -5.92
C GLY A 3 24.52 6.25 -4.89
N ASP A 4 24.97 7.45 -4.61
CA ASP A 4 24.32 8.34 -3.65
C ASP A 4 22.98 8.85 -4.19
N ASN A 5 22.92 9.21 -5.47
CA ASN A 5 21.69 9.64 -6.12
C ASN A 5 20.69 8.49 -6.22
N ALA A 6 21.15 7.31 -6.60
CA ALA A 6 20.31 6.12 -6.70
C ALA A 6 19.76 5.74 -5.31
N ASN A 7 20.58 5.85 -4.26
CA ASN A 7 20.16 5.55 -2.89
C ASN A 7 19.10 6.56 -2.39
N LYS A 8 19.29 7.85 -2.68
CA LYS A 8 18.29 8.87 -2.33
C LYS A 8 16.96 8.62 -3.04
N ALA A 9 17.00 8.26 -4.32
CA ALA A 9 15.81 7.92 -5.09
C ALA A 9 15.10 6.69 -4.50
N LEU A 10 15.85 5.68 -4.09
CA LEU A 10 15.29 4.50 -3.43
C LEU A 10 14.60 4.87 -2.11
N ILE A 11 15.26 5.66 -1.26
CA ILE A 11 14.69 6.09 0.02
C ILE A 11 13.40 6.89 -0.21
N ASP A 12 13.39 7.81 -1.16
CA ASP A 12 12.19 8.58 -1.50
C ASP A 12 11.05 7.67 -1.98
N SER A 13 11.37 6.72 -2.83
CA SER A 13 10.41 5.74 -3.36
C SER A 13 9.85 4.84 -2.25
N LEU A 14 10.71 4.36 -1.35
CA LEU A 14 10.28 3.56 -0.20
C LEU A 14 9.38 4.35 0.75
N ASN A 15 9.70 5.60 1.02
CA ASN A 15 8.85 6.46 1.85
C ASN A 15 7.51 6.75 1.19
N GLY A 16 7.46 6.89 -0.12
CA GLY A 16 6.20 6.99 -0.87
C GLY A 16 5.35 5.74 -0.70
N LEU A 17 5.96 4.58 -0.81
CA LEU A 17 5.28 3.30 -0.60
C LEU A 17 4.81 3.15 0.86
N LEU A 18 5.64 3.56 1.82
CA LEU A 18 5.27 3.55 3.24
C LEU A 18 4.02 4.41 3.48
N ALA A 19 3.99 5.60 2.90
CA ALA A 19 2.82 6.48 2.99
C ALA A 19 1.57 5.82 2.41
N ASP A 20 1.71 5.20 1.24
CA ASP A 20 0.59 4.53 0.58
C ASP A 20 0.08 3.32 1.38
N PHE A 21 0.97 2.54 1.98
CA PHE A 21 0.56 1.45 2.84
C PHE A 21 -0.23 1.93 4.06
N PHE A 22 0.23 2.98 4.74
CA PHE A 22 -0.51 3.53 5.88
C PHE A 22 -1.87 4.09 5.46
N ALA A 23 -1.91 4.86 4.38
CA ALA A 23 -3.16 5.46 3.88
C ALA A 23 -4.16 4.39 3.42
N LEU A 24 -3.68 3.39 2.67
CA LEU A 24 -4.54 2.29 2.20
C LEU A 24 -5.00 1.41 3.35
N TYR A 25 -4.15 1.17 4.34
CA TYR A 25 -4.55 0.48 5.56
C TYR A 25 -5.75 1.18 6.20
N LEU A 26 -5.65 2.47 6.45
CA LEU A 26 -6.73 3.22 7.09
C LEU A 26 -7.99 3.25 6.24
N LYS A 27 -7.86 3.46 4.92
CA LYS A 27 -9.01 3.46 4.01
C LYS A 27 -9.70 2.09 3.99
N THR A 28 -8.93 1.02 4.03
CA THR A 28 -9.48 -0.35 4.08
C THR A 28 -10.20 -0.58 5.42
N LYS A 29 -9.64 -0.10 6.53
CA LYS A 29 -10.31 -0.15 7.84
C LYS A 29 -11.56 0.71 7.89
N ASN A 30 -11.54 1.88 7.25
CA ASN A 30 -12.73 2.71 7.09
C ASN A 30 -13.87 1.88 6.48
N TYR A 31 -13.60 1.20 5.37
CA TYR A 31 -14.60 0.38 4.70
C TYR A 31 -14.99 -0.86 5.51
N HIS A 32 -14.04 -1.46 6.21
CA HIS A 32 -14.30 -2.55 7.16
C HIS A 32 -15.32 -2.12 8.22
N TRP A 33 -15.17 -0.92 8.76
CA TRP A 33 -16.09 -0.40 9.78
C TRP A 33 -17.46 0.00 9.23
N HIS A 34 -17.52 0.51 8.01
CA HIS A 34 -18.70 1.20 7.49
C HIS A 34 -19.47 0.43 6.43
N VAL A 35 -18.97 -0.70 5.96
CA VAL A 35 -19.69 -1.52 4.97
C VAL A 35 -21.03 -1.97 5.54
N ALA A 36 -22.06 -2.00 4.69
CA ALA A 36 -23.41 -2.44 5.06
C ALA A 36 -24.05 -3.12 3.86
N GLY A 37 -25.12 -3.86 4.11
CA GLY A 37 -25.89 -4.52 3.06
C GLY A 37 -25.77 -6.04 3.09
N PRO A 38 -26.27 -6.71 2.05
CA PRO A 38 -26.37 -8.18 2.03
C PRO A 38 -25.04 -8.92 2.19
N GLN A 39 -23.93 -8.35 1.73
CA GLN A 39 -22.59 -8.95 1.85
C GLN A 39 -21.80 -8.40 3.02
N PHE A 40 -22.46 -7.81 4.02
CA PHE A 40 -21.76 -7.14 5.13
C PHE A 40 -20.70 -8.02 5.76
N ARG A 41 -21.04 -9.19 6.24
CA ARG A 41 -20.11 -10.04 6.98
C ARG A 41 -18.90 -10.44 6.11
N ASP A 42 -19.15 -10.88 4.90
CA ASP A 42 -18.08 -11.32 4.00
C ASP A 42 -17.09 -10.18 3.71
N LEU A 43 -17.61 -8.99 3.40
CA LEU A 43 -16.77 -7.82 3.09
C LEU A 43 -16.10 -7.26 4.33
N HIS A 44 -16.81 -7.20 5.46
CA HIS A 44 -16.26 -6.78 6.74
C HIS A 44 -15.01 -7.59 7.10
N LEU A 45 -15.11 -8.91 6.99
CA LEU A 45 -13.99 -9.81 7.29
C LEU A 45 -12.88 -9.72 6.23
N LEU A 46 -13.25 -9.64 4.95
CA LEU A 46 -12.25 -9.53 3.87
C LEU A 46 -11.45 -8.24 4.00
N PHE A 47 -12.11 -7.12 4.24
CA PHE A 47 -11.42 -5.84 4.40
C PHE A 47 -10.48 -5.85 5.61
N ASP A 48 -10.86 -6.49 6.69
CA ASP A 48 -9.98 -6.62 7.87
C ASP A 48 -8.75 -7.48 7.56
N GLU A 49 -8.93 -8.60 6.86
CA GLU A 49 -7.82 -9.44 6.42
C GLU A 49 -6.85 -8.65 5.53
N GLN A 50 -7.37 -7.93 4.55
CA GLN A 50 -6.55 -7.13 3.63
C GLN A 50 -5.85 -5.98 4.35
N ALA A 51 -6.54 -5.31 5.27
CA ALA A 51 -5.93 -4.25 6.08
C ALA A 51 -4.78 -4.78 6.93
N THR A 52 -4.94 -5.95 7.53
CA THR A 52 -3.90 -6.59 8.33
C THR A 52 -2.66 -6.92 7.50
N GLU A 53 -2.85 -7.46 6.29
CA GLU A 53 -1.74 -7.73 5.37
C GLU A 53 -0.97 -6.46 5.02
N ILE A 54 -1.68 -5.38 4.69
CA ILE A 54 -1.07 -4.10 4.31
C ILE A 54 -0.31 -3.50 5.50
N PHE A 55 -0.91 -3.51 6.69
CA PHE A 55 -0.28 -2.96 7.88
C PHE A 55 1.03 -3.68 8.22
N ALA A 56 1.07 -4.99 8.05
CA ALA A 56 2.28 -5.77 8.31
C ALA A 56 3.47 -5.34 7.45
N LEU A 57 3.22 -4.78 6.27
CA LEU A 57 4.28 -4.32 5.38
C LEU A 57 4.85 -2.96 5.77
N THR A 58 4.17 -2.19 6.60
CA THR A 58 4.65 -0.85 7.01
C THR A 58 5.97 -0.94 7.77
N ASP A 59 6.09 -1.89 8.69
CA ASP A 59 7.32 -2.10 9.44
C ASP A 59 8.47 -2.54 8.52
N ILE A 60 8.20 -3.48 7.63
CA ILE A 60 9.20 -4.00 6.70
C ILE A 60 9.75 -2.88 5.80
N VAL A 61 8.86 -2.06 5.25
CA VAL A 61 9.27 -0.95 4.36
C VAL A 61 10.01 0.12 5.14
N GLY A 62 9.54 0.50 6.33
CA GLY A 62 10.23 1.45 7.19
C GLY A 62 11.63 0.99 7.54
N GLU A 63 11.80 -0.29 7.85
CA GLU A 63 13.11 -0.84 8.14
C GLU A 63 14.02 -0.90 6.91
N ARG A 64 13.46 -1.11 5.71
CA ARG A 64 14.24 -1.01 4.46
C ARG A 64 14.79 0.41 4.27
N VAL A 65 14.03 1.43 4.61
CA VAL A 65 14.51 2.82 4.58
C VAL A 65 15.70 2.97 5.52
N ARG A 66 15.59 2.49 6.76
CA ARG A 66 16.66 2.60 7.77
C ARG A 66 17.90 1.79 7.39
N LYS A 67 17.70 0.62 6.84
CA LYS A 67 18.82 -0.23 6.38
C LYS A 67 19.60 0.40 5.22
N ASN A 68 18.97 1.28 4.48
CA ASN A 68 19.64 2.05 3.42
C ASN A 68 20.16 3.41 3.90
N GLY A 69 20.13 3.67 5.21
CA GLY A 69 20.69 4.88 5.81
C GLY A 69 19.78 6.10 5.77
N GLY A 70 18.51 5.91 5.37
CA GLY A 70 17.56 7.01 5.29
C GLY A 70 16.71 7.17 6.55
N ASN A 71 15.91 8.24 6.56
CA ASN A 71 14.92 8.49 7.60
C ASN A 71 13.53 8.18 7.04
N THR A 72 12.71 7.50 7.86
CA THR A 72 11.32 7.20 7.51
C THR A 72 10.44 8.43 7.67
N LEU A 73 9.22 8.34 7.14
CA LEU A 73 8.13 9.20 7.59
C LEU A 73 7.82 8.88 9.05
N THR A 74 7.49 9.91 9.85
CA THR A 74 7.37 9.75 11.31
C THR A 74 6.07 10.31 11.88
N SER A 75 5.13 10.75 11.04
CA SER A 75 3.89 11.36 11.50
C SER A 75 2.74 11.13 10.52
N ILE A 76 1.53 11.22 11.02
CA ILE A 76 0.33 11.16 10.18
C ILE A 76 0.33 12.29 9.15
N GLY A 77 0.76 13.49 9.55
CA GLY A 77 0.86 14.62 8.63
C GLY A 77 1.83 14.37 7.48
N ALA A 78 2.98 13.76 7.77
CA ALA A 78 3.97 13.41 6.75
C ALA A 78 3.42 12.36 5.77
N ILE A 79 2.69 11.37 6.29
CA ILE A 79 2.01 10.35 5.47
C ILE A 79 0.98 11.01 4.56
N ALA A 80 0.12 11.88 5.11
CA ALA A 80 -0.90 12.58 4.33
C ALA A 80 -0.30 13.43 3.22
N ALA A 81 0.84 14.07 3.49
CA ALA A 81 1.52 14.91 2.50
C ALA A 81 2.15 14.11 1.36
N LYS A 82 2.53 12.86 1.61
CA LYS A 82 3.29 12.06 0.64
C LYS A 82 2.47 10.99 -0.09
N THR A 83 1.37 10.53 0.49
CA THR A 83 0.59 9.44 -0.11
C THR A 83 -0.07 9.84 -1.43
N SER A 84 -0.16 8.87 -2.34
CA SER A 84 -0.93 8.98 -3.57
C SER A 84 -2.35 8.40 -3.43
N VAL A 85 -2.64 7.72 -2.33
CA VAL A 85 -3.96 7.14 -2.06
C VAL A 85 -4.92 8.26 -1.67
N LYS A 86 -6.10 8.26 -2.26
CA LYS A 86 -7.12 9.26 -1.96
C LYS A 86 -8.01 8.83 -0.80
N ASP A 87 -8.21 9.73 0.12
CA ASP A 87 -9.14 9.54 1.24
C ASP A 87 -10.58 9.39 0.73
N ASP A 88 -11.39 8.74 1.53
CA ASP A 88 -12.83 8.67 1.31
C ASP A 88 -13.56 9.04 2.60
N ASP A 89 -13.87 10.32 2.73
CA ASP A 89 -14.54 10.87 3.92
C ASP A 89 -16.06 10.96 3.73
N ARG A 90 -16.61 10.36 2.68
CA ARG A 90 -18.06 10.36 2.46
C ARG A 90 -18.76 9.63 3.61
N ALA A 91 -19.88 10.19 4.05
CA ALA A 91 -20.64 9.65 5.19
C ALA A 91 -21.27 8.27 4.87
N LYS A 92 -21.55 8.01 3.59
CA LYS A 92 -22.17 6.75 3.15
C LYS A 92 -21.64 6.36 1.78
N VAL A 93 -21.12 5.15 1.68
CA VAL A 93 -20.56 4.58 0.45
C VAL A 93 -21.18 3.21 0.25
N ASP A 94 -21.66 2.92 -0.95
CA ASP A 94 -22.20 1.60 -1.26
C ASP A 94 -21.10 0.54 -1.22
N ALA A 95 -21.44 -0.68 -0.76
CA ALA A 95 -20.50 -1.77 -0.60
C ALA A 95 -19.72 -2.06 -1.89
N MET A 96 -20.37 -2.09 -3.04
CA MET A 96 -19.70 -2.37 -4.31
C MET A 96 -18.79 -1.22 -4.75
N ASP A 97 -19.09 0.01 -4.39
CA ASP A 97 -18.22 1.15 -4.63
C ASP A 97 -16.96 1.08 -3.75
N MET A 98 -17.09 0.58 -2.52
CA MET A 98 -15.94 0.30 -1.65
C MET A 98 -15.02 -0.74 -2.28
N VAL A 99 -15.59 -1.85 -2.75
CA VAL A 99 -14.84 -2.93 -3.42
C VAL A 99 -14.10 -2.40 -4.63
N LYS A 100 -14.77 -1.62 -5.46
CA LYS A 100 -14.17 -1.03 -6.67
C LYS A 100 -13.04 -0.07 -6.32
N SER A 101 -13.25 0.79 -5.32
CA SER A 101 -12.24 1.75 -4.89
C SER A 101 -10.97 1.05 -4.39
N LEU A 102 -11.12 0.02 -3.54
CA LEU A 102 -9.98 -0.73 -3.03
C LEU A 102 -9.29 -1.54 -4.14
N ARG A 103 -10.05 -2.10 -5.07
CA ARG A 103 -9.44 -2.79 -6.22
C ARG A 103 -8.55 -1.84 -7.00
N ASP A 104 -9.05 -0.65 -7.31
CA ASP A 104 -8.30 0.35 -8.07
C ASP A 104 -7.08 0.85 -7.29
N ASP A 105 -7.22 1.06 -5.98
CA ASP A 105 -6.11 1.46 -5.12
C ASP A 105 -5.01 0.39 -5.07
N ASN A 106 -5.38 -0.88 -4.93
CA ASN A 106 -4.42 -1.97 -4.93
C ASN A 106 -3.76 -2.17 -6.29
N ALA A 107 -4.48 -1.96 -7.39
CA ALA A 107 -3.91 -1.99 -8.74
C ALA A 107 -2.87 -0.87 -8.92
N ALA A 108 -3.17 0.34 -8.45
CA ALA A 108 -2.23 1.45 -8.47
C ALA A 108 -1.00 1.15 -7.58
N LEU A 109 -1.23 0.49 -6.45
CA LEU A 109 -0.15 0.08 -5.53
C LEU A 109 0.84 -0.86 -6.21
N VAL A 110 0.38 -1.77 -7.07
CA VAL A 110 1.27 -2.64 -7.85
C VAL A 110 2.27 -1.82 -8.66
N GLU A 111 1.80 -0.73 -9.30
CA GLU A 111 2.69 0.14 -10.08
C GLU A 111 3.68 0.90 -9.19
N THR A 112 3.24 1.34 -8.01
CA THR A 112 4.12 1.98 -7.03
C THR A 112 5.22 1.01 -6.57
N ILE A 113 4.87 -0.24 -6.29
CA ILE A 113 5.83 -1.29 -5.90
C ILE A 113 6.82 -1.56 -7.03
N ARG A 114 6.38 -1.59 -8.29
CA ARG A 114 7.27 -1.75 -9.44
C ARG A 114 8.30 -0.64 -9.52
N ALA A 115 7.89 0.60 -9.25
CA ALA A 115 8.82 1.73 -9.21
C ALA A 115 9.85 1.59 -8.08
N VAL A 116 9.42 1.10 -6.92
CA VAL A 116 10.35 0.81 -5.80
C VAL A 116 11.34 -0.27 -6.20
N LYS A 117 10.88 -1.33 -6.84
CA LYS A 117 11.76 -2.41 -7.33
C LYS A 117 12.82 -1.87 -8.30
N ALA A 118 12.40 -1.05 -9.26
CA ALA A 118 13.32 -0.44 -10.21
C ALA A 118 14.36 0.45 -9.51
N ALA A 119 13.93 1.25 -8.53
CA ALA A 119 14.85 2.08 -7.76
C ALA A 119 15.83 1.24 -6.93
N ALA A 120 15.37 0.11 -6.38
CA ALA A 120 16.22 -0.82 -5.64
C ALA A 120 17.28 -1.45 -6.56
N THR A 121 16.91 -1.83 -7.77
CA THR A 121 17.83 -2.37 -8.76
C THR A 121 18.94 -1.34 -9.07
N GLU A 122 18.57 -0.10 -9.34
CA GLU A 122 19.54 0.98 -9.61
C GLU A 122 20.47 1.26 -8.44
N ALA A 123 19.96 1.13 -7.22
CA ALA A 123 20.75 1.35 -6.01
C ALA A 123 21.58 0.11 -5.57
N GLY A 124 21.39 -1.02 -6.24
CA GLY A 124 22.06 -2.26 -5.86
C GLY A 124 21.51 -2.89 -4.58
N ASP A 125 20.28 -2.56 -4.19
CA ASP A 125 19.64 -3.13 -3.00
C ASP A 125 18.85 -4.38 -3.38
N ASN A 126 19.54 -5.51 -3.41
CA ASN A 126 18.95 -6.80 -3.78
C ASN A 126 17.85 -7.25 -2.80
N ALA A 127 17.95 -6.89 -1.54
CA ALA A 127 16.99 -7.30 -0.52
C ALA A 127 15.63 -6.60 -0.73
N THR A 128 15.63 -5.31 -1.02
CA THR A 128 14.39 -4.60 -1.37
C THR A 128 13.86 -5.08 -2.72
N GLU A 129 14.72 -5.26 -3.71
CA GLU A 129 14.33 -5.78 -5.02
C GLU A 129 13.60 -7.11 -4.89
N GLY A 130 14.15 -8.06 -4.12
CA GLY A 130 13.54 -9.37 -3.92
C GLY A 130 12.24 -9.29 -3.10
N ALA A 131 12.22 -8.49 -2.04
CA ALA A 131 11.04 -8.32 -1.21
C ALA A 131 9.86 -7.70 -1.99
N ALA A 132 10.14 -6.83 -2.94
CA ALA A 132 9.12 -6.20 -3.77
C ALA A 132 8.30 -7.22 -4.58
N ASP A 133 8.86 -8.36 -4.92
CA ASP A 133 8.13 -9.43 -5.61
C ASP A 133 7.00 -10.00 -4.74
N ASP A 134 7.26 -10.20 -3.45
CA ASP A 134 6.25 -10.65 -2.50
C ASP A 134 5.17 -9.58 -2.29
N TRP A 135 5.57 -8.32 -2.16
CA TRP A 135 4.61 -7.22 -2.01
C TRP A 135 3.70 -7.09 -3.23
N THR A 136 4.25 -7.31 -4.42
CA THR A 136 3.50 -7.32 -5.68
C THR A 136 2.48 -8.46 -5.69
N ASP A 137 2.91 -9.66 -5.34
CA ASP A 137 2.03 -10.83 -5.32
C ASP A 137 0.87 -10.63 -4.34
N GLN A 138 1.14 -10.10 -3.15
CA GLN A 138 0.10 -9.80 -2.17
C GLN A 138 -0.91 -8.78 -2.71
N ALA A 139 -0.45 -7.69 -3.33
CA ALA A 139 -1.33 -6.67 -3.90
C ALA A 139 -2.16 -7.25 -5.05
N GLN A 140 -1.57 -8.08 -5.90
CA GLN A 140 -2.28 -8.76 -6.99
C GLN A 140 -3.34 -9.72 -6.46
N GLN A 141 -3.08 -10.40 -5.36
CA GLN A 141 -4.09 -11.25 -4.72
C GLN A 141 -5.27 -10.42 -4.23
N ARG A 142 -5.02 -9.27 -3.61
CA ARG A 142 -6.09 -8.38 -3.19
C ARG A 142 -6.91 -7.88 -4.38
N VAL A 143 -6.26 -7.49 -5.47
CA VAL A 143 -6.93 -7.09 -6.71
C VAL A 143 -7.81 -8.24 -7.24
N TRP A 144 -7.28 -9.45 -7.24
CA TRP A 144 -8.00 -10.63 -7.71
C TRP A 144 -9.26 -10.88 -6.87
N PHE A 145 -9.13 -10.92 -5.56
CA PHE A 145 -10.26 -11.16 -4.66
C PHE A 145 -11.36 -10.10 -4.85
N LEU A 146 -10.96 -8.82 -4.90
CA LEU A 146 -11.92 -7.73 -5.07
C LEU A 146 -12.57 -7.76 -6.45
N SER A 147 -11.82 -8.10 -7.48
CA SER A 147 -12.35 -8.22 -8.85
C SER A 147 -13.37 -9.34 -8.98
N GLN A 148 -13.19 -10.45 -8.27
CA GLN A 148 -14.15 -11.57 -8.29
C GLN A 148 -15.48 -11.18 -7.66
N ILE A 149 -15.48 -10.31 -6.67
CA ILE A 149 -16.71 -9.80 -6.07
C ILE A 149 -17.48 -8.93 -7.06
N LEU A 150 -16.77 -8.22 -7.94
CA LEU A 150 -17.35 -7.33 -8.94
C LEU A 150 -17.76 -8.05 -10.23
N ALA A 151 -17.37 -9.28 -10.39
CA ALA A 151 -17.64 -10.06 -11.62
C ALA A 151 -19.11 -10.45 -11.78
#